data_5d76d5f886deb01a1f3b1ace63a6e103
#
_entry.id   5d76d5f886deb01a1f3b1ace63a6e103
#
_cell.length_a   1.000
_cell.length_b   1.000
_cell.length_c   1.000
_cell.angle_alpha   90.00
_cell.angle_beta   90.00
_cell.angle_gamma   90.00
#
_symmetry.space_group_name_H-M   'P 1'
#
loop_
_entity.id
_entity.type
_entity.pdbx_description
1 polymer ?
#
loop_
_entity_poly.entity_id
_entity_poly.type
_entity_poly.pdbx_seq_one_letter_code
_entity_poly.pdbx_strand_id
1 'polypeptide(L)'
;HIDATTIRDALFGATPATVHSALAPLAGDMPASTLHFLHRFAQQPEFLALQEEWRVLRSYRAAWSSSPYPPVFVTVDAVLRCQNHVLLIRRAHAPGKGLLALPGGFIEPRETLWQSCLRELVEETHCSLPEATLRAALRQISVFDHPDRSQRGRTITHAHYFDLGEAPLPTVQADDDALEALWVPLGDL
;
A
#
# COMPACT_ATOMS: atom_id res chain seq x y z
N HIS A 1 29.15 -11.41 5.68
CA HIS A 1 28.40 -10.57 4.76
C HIS A 1 27.03 -10.30 5.36
N ILE A 2 26.75 -9.04 5.68
CA ILE A 2 25.47 -8.61 6.27
C ILE A 2 24.51 -8.19 5.14
N ASP A 3 23.25 -8.56 5.25
CA ASP A 3 22.19 -8.11 4.34
C ASP A 3 21.34 -6.99 4.97
N ALA A 4 20.64 -6.25 4.11
CA ALA A 4 19.81 -5.14 4.52
C ALA A 4 18.61 -5.54 5.42
N THR A 5 18.16 -6.81 5.35
CA THR A 5 17.08 -7.32 6.20
C THR A 5 17.54 -7.45 7.64
N THR A 6 18.73 -8.05 7.86
CA THR A 6 19.34 -8.17 9.18
C THR A 6 19.53 -6.79 9.84
N ILE A 7 20.00 -5.79 9.07
CA ILE A 7 20.15 -4.41 9.60
C ILE A 7 18.79 -3.82 9.97
N ARG A 8 17.78 -3.94 9.11
CA ARG A 8 16.43 -3.42 9.39
C ARG A 8 15.79 -4.10 10.59
N ASP A 9 15.96 -5.39 10.73
CA ASP A 9 15.42 -6.15 11.87
C ASP A 9 16.06 -5.72 13.19
N ALA A 10 17.37 -5.49 13.23
CA ALA A 10 18.05 -4.96 14.39
C ALA A 10 17.62 -3.51 14.70
N LEU A 11 17.54 -2.67 13.67
CA LEU A 11 17.20 -1.26 13.79
C LEU A 11 15.77 -1.04 14.28
N PHE A 12 14.78 -1.62 13.58
CA PHE A 12 13.37 -1.41 13.89
C PHE A 12 12.82 -2.33 14.98
N GLY A 13 13.53 -3.39 15.33
CA GLY A 13 13.26 -4.23 16.50
C GLY A 13 13.60 -3.55 17.83
N ALA A 14 14.43 -2.50 17.79
CA ALA A 14 14.88 -1.77 18.95
C ALA A 14 14.03 -0.49 19.19
N THR A 15 14.11 0.07 20.40
CA THR A 15 13.63 1.43 20.69
C THR A 15 14.69 2.47 20.33
N PRO A 16 14.35 3.76 20.14
CA PRO A 16 15.36 4.81 19.95
C PRO A 16 16.50 4.80 20.97
N ALA A 17 16.19 4.44 22.22
CA ALA A 17 17.17 4.36 23.30
C ALA A 17 18.08 3.13 23.21
N THR A 18 17.63 2.03 22.59
CA THR A 18 18.34 0.73 22.54
C THR A 18 18.96 0.42 21.18
N VAL A 19 18.72 1.25 20.16
CA VAL A 19 19.26 1.06 18.80
C VAL A 19 20.78 0.91 18.79
N HIS A 20 21.49 1.69 19.62
CA HIS A 20 22.94 1.61 19.70
C HIS A 20 23.41 0.20 20.09
N SER A 21 22.81 -0.37 21.13
CA SER A 21 23.11 -1.73 21.60
C SER A 21 22.67 -2.80 20.58
N ALA A 22 21.54 -2.59 19.90
CA ALA A 22 21.04 -3.53 18.90
C ALA A 22 21.90 -3.60 17.63
N LEU A 23 22.53 -2.48 17.24
CA LEU A 23 23.41 -2.41 16.08
C LEU A 23 24.87 -2.78 16.41
N ALA A 24 25.26 -2.75 17.68
CA ALA A 24 26.64 -3.04 18.08
C ALA A 24 27.22 -4.37 17.56
N PRO A 25 26.49 -5.51 17.56
CA PRO A 25 26.98 -6.77 16.99
C PRO A 25 27.24 -6.71 15.49
N LEU A 26 26.61 -5.78 14.77
CA LEU A 26 26.67 -5.63 13.32
C LEU A 26 27.67 -4.56 12.87
N ALA A 27 28.28 -3.83 13.83
CA ALA A 27 29.13 -2.67 13.56
C ALA A 27 30.39 -3.03 12.75
N GLY A 28 30.92 -4.25 12.91
CA GLY A 28 32.08 -4.70 12.16
C GLY A 28 31.80 -5.07 10.70
N ASP A 29 30.53 -5.27 10.34
CA ASP A 29 30.11 -5.71 9.01
C ASP A 29 29.56 -4.56 8.14
N MET A 30 29.52 -3.35 8.68
CA MET A 30 29.01 -2.17 7.94
C MET A 30 30.00 -1.00 8.01
N PRO A 31 29.99 -0.08 7.01
CA PRO A 31 30.78 1.15 7.06
C PRO A 31 30.42 2.00 8.28
N ALA A 32 31.43 2.63 8.89
CA ALA A 32 31.23 3.50 10.07
C ALA A 32 30.26 4.67 9.77
N SER A 33 30.26 5.20 8.54
CA SER A 33 29.31 6.22 8.09
C SER A 33 27.85 5.73 8.10
N THR A 34 27.62 4.48 7.70
CA THR A 34 26.29 3.84 7.75
C THR A 34 25.83 3.70 9.20
N LEU A 35 26.68 3.16 10.08
CA LEU A 35 26.36 3.01 11.50
C LEU A 35 26.03 4.37 12.16
N HIS A 36 26.83 5.39 11.88
CA HIS A 36 26.59 6.76 12.37
C HIS A 36 25.26 7.33 11.84
N PHE A 37 24.94 7.12 10.57
CA PHE A 37 23.67 7.52 10.00
C PHE A 37 22.50 6.84 10.70
N LEU A 38 22.54 5.51 10.91
CA LEU A 38 21.47 4.76 11.57
C LEU A 38 21.22 5.21 13.01
N HIS A 39 22.30 5.50 13.76
CA HIS A 39 22.15 6.05 15.11
C HIS A 39 21.47 7.42 15.15
N ARG A 40 21.82 8.30 14.20
CA ARG A 40 21.18 9.62 14.07
C ARG A 40 19.73 9.50 13.60
N PHE A 41 19.48 8.63 12.64
CA PHE A 41 18.15 8.38 12.08
C PHE A 41 17.18 7.85 13.17
N ALA A 42 17.63 7.02 14.08
CA ALA A 42 16.83 6.49 15.18
C ALA A 42 16.31 7.59 16.16
N GLN A 43 16.86 8.81 16.09
CA GLN A 43 16.40 9.96 16.87
C GLN A 43 15.44 10.88 16.09
N GLN A 44 15.12 10.56 14.84
CA GLN A 44 14.23 11.35 14.00
C GLN A 44 12.77 10.87 14.14
N PRO A 45 11.79 11.76 13.97
CA PRO A 45 10.35 11.37 14.00
C PRO A 45 10.01 10.29 12.97
N GLU A 46 10.66 10.33 11.81
CA GLU A 46 10.47 9.37 10.71
C GLU A 46 10.83 7.94 11.11
N PHE A 47 11.73 7.77 12.07
CA PHE A 47 12.09 6.46 12.59
C PHE A 47 10.87 5.73 13.17
N LEU A 48 10.06 6.40 13.98
CA LEU A 48 8.88 5.80 14.62
C LEU A 48 7.82 5.42 13.56
N ALA A 49 7.65 6.26 12.54
CA ALA A 49 6.73 5.97 11.45
C ALA A 49 7.16 4.72 10.67
N LEU A 50 8.46 4.62 10.30
CA LEU A 50 8.99 3.44 9.59
C LEU A 50 9.05 2.19 10.49
N GLN A 51 9.26 2.36 11.79
CA GLN A 51 9.19 1.26 12.76
C GLN A 51 7.77 0.67 12.82
N GLU A 52 6.74 1.51 12.78
CA GLU A 52 5.35 1.05 12.75
C GLU A 52 5.05 0.30 11.45
N GLU A 53 5.46 0.82 10.30
CA GLU A 53 5.36 0.13 9.01
C GLU A 53 6.02 -1.26 9.05
N TRP A 54 7.23 -1.35 9.62
CA TRP A 54 7.97 -2.61 9.77
C TRP A 54 7.23 -3.58 10.68
N ARG A 55 6.68 -3.13 11.81
CA ARG A 55 5.91 -3.96 12.75
C ARG A 55 4.66 -4.53 12.10
N VAL A 56 3.89 -3.69 11.40
CA VAL A 56 2.67 -4.12 10.71
C VAL A 56 3.01 -5.19 9.66
N LEU A 57 4.03 -4.99 8.85
CA LEU A 57 4.46 -5.97 7.84
C LEU A 57 4.93 -7.29 8.48
N ARG A 58 5.64 -7.24 9.59
CA ARG A 58 6.05 -8.46 10.32
C ARG A 58 4.87 -9.20 10.91
N SER A 59 3.94 -8.51 11.56
CA SER A 59 2.72 -9.11 12.11
C SER A 59 1.89 -9.76 11.01
N TYR A 60 1.73 -9.07 9.88
CA TYR A 60 1.01 -9.59 8.73
C TYR A 60 1.60 -10.91 8.23
N ARG A 61 2.94 -10.95 8.03
CA ARG A 61 3.64 -12.17 7.61
C ARG A 61 3.55 -13.28 8.64
N ALA A 62 3.68 -12.95 9.93
CA ALA A 62 3.62 -13.93 11.03
C ALA A 62 2.24 -14.59 11.13
N ALA A 63 1.16 -13.87 10.83
CA ALA A 63 -0.21 -14.43 10.84
C ALA A 63 -0.39 -15.60 9.85
N TRP A 64 0.42 -15.66 8.79
CA TRP A 64 0.39 -16.72 7.79
C TRP A 64 1.47 -17.81 7.99
N SER A 65 2.28 -17.71 9.03
CA SER A 65 3.42 -18.63 9.26
C SER A 65 3.01 -20.09 9.49
N SER A 66 1.76 -20.33 9.93
CA SER A 66 1.20 -21.67 10.12
C SER A 66 0.50 -22.22 8.87
N SER A 67 0.41 -21.46 7.79
CA SER A 67 -0.17 -21.94 6.54
C SER A 67 0.71 -23.05 5.93
N PRO A 68 0.12 -24.17 5.44
CA PRO A 68 0.89 -25.25 4.83
C PRO A 68 1.63 -24.84 3.55
N TYR A 69 1.18 -23.76 2.90
CA TYR A 69 1.83 -23.15 1.73
C TYR A 69 1.85 -21.63 1.88
N PRO A 70 2.88 -20.94 1.33
CA PRO A 70 2.88 -19.48 1.29
C PRO A 70 1.62 -18.95 0.61
N PRO A 71 0.91 -17.99 1.21
CA PRO A 71 -0.31 -17.46 0.61
C PRO A 71 -0.01 -16.65 -0.65
N VAL A 72 -0.91 -16.75 -1.62
CA VAL A 72 -0.96 -15.85 -2.77
C VAL A 72 -2.21 -15.01 -2.65
N PHE A 73 -2.04 -13.71 -2.55
CA PHE A 73 -3.13 -12.76 -2.38
C PHE A 73 -3.60 -12.23 -3.74
N VAL A 74 -4.89 -12.03 -3.87
CA VAL A 74 -5.48 -11.37 -5.02
C VAL A 74 -6.11 -10.07 -4.57
N THR A 75 -5.81 -8.99 -5.29
CA THR A 75 -6.36 -7.65 -5.06
C THR A 75 -6.95 -7.07 -6.33
N VAL A 76 -7.76 -6.06 -6.17
CA VAL A 76 -8.33 -5.25 -7.25
C VAL A 76 -8.02 -3.80 -7.01
N ASP A 77 -7.80 -3.04 -8.09
CA ASP A 77 -7.68 -1.59 -8.05
C ASP A 77 -8.64 -0.98 -9.08
N ALA A 78 -9.27 0.14 -8.72
CA ALA A 78 -10.08 0.95 -9.62
C ALA A 78 -9.28 2.18 -10.09
N VAL A 79 -8.94 2.23 -11.36
CA VAL A 79 -8.29 3.38 -11.99
C VAL A 79 -9.36 4.20 -12.69
N LEU A 80 -9.99 5.13 -11.98
CA LEU A 80 -10.98 6.03 -12.55
C LEU A 80 -10.32 7.28 -13.12
N ARG A 81 -10.42 7.47 -14.43
CA ARG A 81 -10.09 8.72 -15.12
C ARG A 81 -11.37 9.49 -15.45
N CYS A 82 -11.39 10.77 -15.15
CA CYS A 82 -12.44 11.69 -15.54
C CYS A 82 -11.81 13.04 -15.92
N GLN A 83 -12.13 13.57 -17.10
CA GLN A 83 -11.42 14.71 -17.68
C GLN A 83 -9.89 14.42 -17.68
N ASN A 84 -9.08 15.31 -17.14
CA ASN A 84 -7.62 15.12 -16.99
C ASN A 84 -7.23 14.80 -15.54
N HIS A 85 -8.09 14.06 -14.80
CA HIS A 85 -7.86 13.69 -13.41
C HIS A 85 -7.96 12.17 -13.21
N VAL A 86 -7.33 11.69 -12.17
CA VAL A 86 -7.49 10.33 -11.66
C VAL A 86 -7.97 10.38 -10.21
N LEU A 87 -8.87 9.45 -9.85
CA LEU A 87 -9.33 9.30 -8.47
C LEU A 87 -8.28 8.55 -7.66
N LEU A 88 -7.83 9.16 -6.57
CA LEU A 88 -6.91 8.57 -5.60
C LEU A 88 -7.49 8.66 -4.19
N ILE A 89 -6.99 7.83 -3.31
CA ILE A 89 -7.19 7.89 -1.87
C ILE A 89 -5.87 8.20 -1.16
N ARG A 90 -5.96 8.75 0.05
CA ARG A 90 -4.84 8.80 0.99
C ARG A 90 -5.02 7.72 2.04
N ARG A 91 -4.09 6.79 2.13
CA ARG A 91 -4.19 5.62 3.01
C ARG A 91 -4.23 6.02 4.48
N ALA A 92 -5.20 5.47 5.23
CA ALA A 92 -5.34 5.72 6.68
C ALA A 92 -4.37 4.87 7.50
N HIS A 93 -4.00 3.69 7.02
CA HIS A 93 -3.27 2.67 7.79
C HIS A 93 -1.98 2.23 7.12
N ALA A 94 -1.05 1.71 7.94
CA ALA A 94 0.13 1.01 7.46
C ALA A 94 -0.25 -0.36 6.81
N PRO A 95 0.48 -0.83 5.80
CA PRO A 95 1.66 -0.20 5.21
C PRO A 95 1.28 0.95 4.26
N GLY A 96 2.13 1.96 4.18
CA GLY A 96 1.95 3.10 3.29
C GLY A 96 0.99 4.17 3.84
N LYS A 97 0.84 4.30 5.16
CA LYS A 97 0.02 5.35 5.78
C LYS A 97 0.38 6.74 5.26
N GLY A 98 -0.64 7.51 4.85
CA GLY A 98 -0.50 8.86 4.32
C GLY A 98 -0.06 8.95 2.85
N LEU A 99 0.28 7.83 2.20
CA LEU A 99 0.60 7.80 0.77
C LEU A 99 -0.67 7.82 -0.07
N LEU A 100 -0.55 8.36 -1.28
CA LEU A 100 -1.61 8.24 -2.29
C LEU A 100 -1.62 6.84 -2.89
N ALA A 101 -2.81 6.32 -3.14
CA ALA A 101 -3.05 5.02 -3.76
C ALA A 101 -4.30 5.06 -4.63
N LEU A 102 -4.43 4.09 -5.52
CA LEU A 102 -5.70 3.81 -6.19
C LEU A 102 -6.69 3.23 -5.18
N PRO A 103 -7.99 3.53 -5.30
CA PRO A 103 -9.02 2.80 -4.56
C PRO A 103 -8.94 1.31 -4.88
N GLY A 104 -8.93 0.46 -3.85
CA GLY A 104 -8.82 -0.98 -4.06
C GLY A 104 -8.30 -1.74 -2.85
N GLY A 105 -8.51 -3.04 -2.87
CA GLY A 105 -8.17 -3.92 -1.76
C GLY A 105 -8.22 -5.40 -2.11
N PHE A 106 -8.35 -6.24 -1.11
CA PHE A 106 -8.46 -7.68 -1.26
C PHE A 106 -9.83 -8.08 -1.80
N ILE A 107 -9.83 -9.11 -2.64
CA ILE A 107 -11.08 -9.73 -3.05
C ILE A 107 -11.72 -10.49 -1.88
N GLU A 108 -13.04 -10.50 -1.84
CA GLU A 108 -13.80 -11.33 -0.91
C GLU A 108 -14.02 -12.74 -1.48
N PRO A 109 -14.06 -13.80 -0.61
CA PRO A 109 -14.14 -15.20 -1.07
C PRO A 109 -15.35 -15.55 -1.95
N ARG A 110 -16.40 -14.75 -1.90
CA ARG A 110 -17.65 -14.97 -2.63
C ARG A 110 -17.96 -13.89 -3.67
N GLU A 111 -16.99 -13.04 -3.98
CA GLU A 111 -17.11 -11.98 -4.96
C GLU A 111 -16.28 -12.29 -6.22
N THR A 112 -16.78 -11.86 -7.36
CA THR A 112 -15.97 -11.75 -8.57
C THR A 112 -15.02 -10.55 -8.45
N LEU A 113 -13.96 -10.52 -9.28
CA LEU A 113 -13.04 -9.38 -9.35
C LEU A 113 -13.78 -8.06 -9.62
N TRP A 114 -14.80 -8.10 -10.47
CA TRP A 114 -15.66 -6.96 -10.77
C TRP A 114 -16.40 -6.46 -9.54
N GLN A 115 -17.05 -7.37 -8.80
CA GLN A 115 -17.80 -7.02 -7.58
C GLN A 115 -16.89 -6.44 -6.51
N SER A 116 -15.74 -7.07 -6.27
CA SER A 116 -14.76 -6.53 -5.31
C SER A 116 -14.24 -5.15 -5.73
N CYS A 117 -13.96 -4.93 -7.02
CA CYS A 117 -13.50 -3.63 -7.52
C CYS A 117 -14.55 -2.52 -7.26
N LEU A 118 -15.83 -2.80 -7.52
CA LEU A 118 -16.90 -1.84 -7.25
C LEU A 118 -17.14 -1.60 -5.76
N ARG A 119 -17.08 -2.65 -4.94
CA ARG A 119 -17.20 -2.55 -3.48
C ARG A 119 -16.11 -1.64 -2.92
N GLU A 120 -14.83 -1.93 -3.19
CA GLU A 120 -13.69 -1.13 -2.73
C GLU A 120 -13.80 0.34 -3.19
N LEU A 121 -14.17 0.57 -4.46
CA LEU A 121 -14.38 1.92 -4.97
C LEU A 121 -15.44 2.68 -4.14
N VAL A 122 -16.55 2.03 -3.81
CA VAL A 122 -17.63 2.68 -3.03
C VAL A 122 -17.21 2.85 -1.56
N GLU A 123 -16.63 1.82 -0.95
CA GLU A 123 -16.24 1.83 0.47
C GLU A 123 -15.21 2.92 0.75
N GLU A 124 -14.18 3.06 -0.10
CA GLU A 124 -13.09 4.01 0.15
C GLU A 124 -13.38 5.44 -0.34
N THR A 125 -14.33 5.62 -1.30
CA THR A 125 -14.50 6.94 -1.95
C THR A 125 -15.93 7.45 -1.98
N HIS A 126 -16.93 6.67 -1.56
CA HIS A 126 -18.36 6.97 -1.74
C HIS A 126 -18.75 7.36 -3.17
N CYS A 127 -17.96 6.96 -4.16
CA CYS A 127 -18.25 7.18 -5.57
C CYS A 127 -19.43 6.32 -5.99
N SER A 128 -20.63 6.92 -6.00
CA SER A 128 -21.90 6.23 -6.23
C SER A 128 -22.35 6.23 -7.70
N LEU A 129 -21.41 6.05 -8.63
CA LEU A 129 -21.77 5.92 -10.05
C LEU A 129 -22.56 4.61 -10.27
N PRO A 130 -23.63 4.65 -11.08
CA PRO A 130 -24.37 3.43 -11.44
C PRO A 130 -23.44 2.37 -12.07
N GLU A 131 -23.63 1.11 -11.73
CA GLU A 131 -22.83 0.01 -12.29
C GLU A 131 -22.84 0.00 -13.83
N ALA A 132 -23.98 0.33 -14.46
CA ALA A 132 -24.10 0.42 -15.91
C ALA A 132 -23.16 1.50 -16.50
N THR A 133 -22.99 2.62 -15.79
CA THR A 133 -22.04 3.67 -16.17
C THR A 133 -20.61 3.19 -16.09
N LEU A 134 -20.24 2.51 -15.01
CA LEU A 134 -18.90 1.94 -14.84
C LEU A 134 -18.62 0.85 -15.87
N ARG A 135 -19.60 -0.03 -16.19
CA ARG A 135 -19.45 -1.01 -17.27
C ARG A 135 -19.20 -0.35 -18.64
N ALA A 136 -19.91 0.70 -18.94
CA ALA A 136 -19.73 1.44 -20.20
C ALA A 136 -18.38 2.18 -20.26
N ALA A 137 -17.87 2.63 -19.10
CA ALA A 137 -16.60 3.33 -18.96
C ALA A 137 -15.39 2.39 -18.90
N LEU A 138 -15.57 1.10 -18.62
CA LEU A 138 -14.46 0.13 -18.55
C LEU A 138 -13.75 0.03 -19.91
N ARG A 139 -12.44 0.26 -19.90
CA ARG A 139 -11.59 0.19 -21.11
C ARG A 139 -10.66 -1.01 -21.09
N GLN A 140 -10.13 -1.37 -19.92
CA GLN A 140 -9.12 -2.41 -19.80
C GLN A 140 -9.10 -2.98 -18.38
N ILE A 141 -8.73 -4.24 -18.28
CA ILE A 141 -8.30 -4.88 -17.03
C ILE A 141 -6.88 -5.36 -17.25
N SER A 142 -5.96 -4.87 -16.43
CA SER A 142 -4.54 -5.23 -16.48
C SER A 142 -4.15 -6.02 -15.24
N VAL A 143 -3.30 -7.02 -15.42
CA VAL A 143 -2.80 -7.84 -14.32
C VAL A 143 -1.38 -7.41 -13.97
N PHE A 144 -1.15 -7.14 -12.69
CA PHE A 144 0.15 -6.81 -12.13
C PHE A 144 0.56 -7.92 -11.17
N ASP A 145 1.53 -8.74 -11.57
CA ASP A 145 1.88 -9.99 -10.89
C ASP A 145 3.37 -10.16 -10.58
N HIS A 146 4.15 -9.06 -10.61
CA HIS A 146 5.56 -9.17 -10.24
C HIS A 146 5.70 -9.72 -8.81
N PRO A 147 6.57 -10.73 -8.57
CA PRO A 147 6.68 -11.39 -7.26
C PRO A 147 6.92 -10.44 -6.09
N ASP A 148 7.73 -9.42 -6.28
CA ASP A 148 8.20 -8.51 -5.24
C ASP A 148 7.42 -7.18 -5.21
N ARG A 149 6.25 -7.10 -5.86
CA ARG A 149 5.49 -5.85 -5.92
C ARG A 149 4.86 -5.44 -4.58
N SER A 150 4.66 -6.38 -3.67
CA SER A 150 4.09 -6.12 -2.36
C SER A 150 4.94 -6.71 -1.24
N GLN A 151 5.20 -5.92 -0.21
CA GLN A 151 5.93 -6.38 0.97
C GLN A 151 5.08 -7.27 1.90
N ARG A 152 3.76 -7.31 1.74
CA ARG A 152 2.87 -8.20 2.50
C ARG A 152 3.05 -9.66 2.12
N GLY A 153 3.40 -9.93 0.86
CA GLY A 153 3.59 -11.28 0.31
C GLY A 153 3.29 -11.30 -1.18
N ARG A 154 3.24 -12.49 -1.76
CA ARG A 154 2.90 -12.68 -3.17
C ARG A 154 1.50 -12.13 -3.45
N THR A 155 1.43 -11.03 -4.20
CA THR A 155 0.16 -10.35 -4.52
C THR A 155 -0.01 -10.23 -6.03
N ILE A 156 -1.20 -10.57 -6.52
CA ILE A 156 -1.60 -10.40 -7.91
C ILE A 156 -2.75 -9.39 -7.93
N THR A 157 -2.57 -8.28 -8.61
CA THR A 157 -3.59 -7.22 -8.70
C THR A 157 -4.24 -7.19 -10.06
N HIS A 158 -5.56 -7.10 -10.09
CA HIS A 158 -6.35 -6.83 -11.28
C HIS A 158 -6.79 -5.36 -11.27
N ALA A 159 -6.12 -4.51 -12.02
CA ALA A 159 -6.44 -3.09 -12.14
C ALA A 159 -7.49 -2.88 -13.24
N HIS A 160 -8.63 -2.31 -12.87
CA HIS A 160 -9.74 -1.99 -13.75
C HIS A 160 -9.66 -0.52 -14.16
N TYR A 161 -9.38 -0.26 -15.42
CA TYR A 161 -9.30 1.11 -15.95
C TYR A 161 -10.65 1.56 -16.52
N PHE A 162 -11.18 2.62 -15.92
CA PHE A 162 -12.42 3.28 -16.31
C PHE A 162 -12.12 4.67 -16.85
N ASP A 163 -12.67 5.00 -18.02
CA ASP A 163 -12.60 6.34 -18.61
C ASP A 163 -14.00 6.93 -18.68
N LEU A 164 -14.27 7.90 -17.81
CA LEU A 164 -15.53 8.63 -17.74
C LEU A 164 -15.61 9.78 -18.76
N GLY A 165 -14.54 9.98 -19.56
CA GLY A 165 -14.48 11.07 -20.55
C GLY A 165 -14.47 12.44 -19.92
N GLU A 166 -15.24 13.36 -20.53
CA GLU A 166 -15.34 14.78 -20.13
C GLU A 166 -16.57 15.07 -19.23
N ALA A 167 -17.15 14.04 -18.63
CA ALA A 167 -18.25 14.21 -17.67
C ALA A 167 -17.80 15.08 -16.48
N PRO A 168 -18.74 15.72 -15.75
CA PRO A 168 -18.40 16.37 -14.49
C PRO A 168 -17.75 15.40 -13.52
N LEU A 169 -16.74 15.86 -12.78
CA LEU A 169 -16.08 15.02 -11.76
C LEU A 169 -17.11 14.52 -10.76
N PRO A 170 -17.27 13.20 -10.58
CA PRO A 170 -18.15 12.66 -9.55
C PRO A 170 -17.74 13.16 -8.16
N THR A 171 -18.74 13.43 -7.32
CA THR A 171 -18.50 13.74 -5.91
C THR A 171 -17.93 12.51 -5.22
N VAL A 172 -16.89 12.69 -4.43
CA VAL A 172 -16.22 11.64 -3.65
C VAL A 172 -16.05 12.11 -2.21
N GLN A 173 -16.04 11.15 -1.30
CA GLN A 173 -15.82 11.36 0.12
C GLN A 173 -15.07 10.15 0.66
N ALA A 174 -14.02 10.38 1.43
CA ALA A 174 -13.27 9.30 2.07
C ALA A 174 -14.11 8.60 3.13
N ASP A 175 -13.93 7.29 3.21
CA ASP A 175 -14.46 6.44 4.28
C ASP A 175 -13.58 5.20 4.43
N ASP A 176 -13.89 4.35 5.42
CA ASP A 176 -13.18 3.11 5.72
C ASP A 176 -11.67 3.31 5.90
N ASP A 177 -10.87 2.72 5.04
CA ASP A 177 -9.40 2.74 5.10
C ASP A 177 -8.75 3.97 4.43
N ALA A 178 -9.54 4.97 4.03
CA ALA A 178 -9.09 6.19 3.39
C ALA A 178 -9.20 7.43 4.30
N LEU A 179 -8.12 8.22 4.43
CA LEU A 179 -8.15 9.54 5.07
C LEU A 179 -8.75 10.61 4.17
N GLU A 180 -8.53 10.50 2.87
CA GLU A 180 -9.00 11.41 1.84
C GLU A 180 -9.34 10.63 0.58
N ALA A 181 -10.36 11.08 -0.15
CA ALA A 181 -10.63 10.68 -1.54
C ALA A 181 -10.60 11.95 -2.39
N LEU A 182 -9.79 11.97 -3.44
CA LEU A 182 -9.54 13.19 -4.20
C LEU A 182 -9.27 12.91 -5.68
N TRP A 183 -9.69 13.85 -6.52
CA TRP A 183 -9.37 13.87 -7.93
C TRP A 183 -8.04 14.63 -8.12
N VAL A 184 -7.01 13.93 -8.57
CA VAL A 184 -5.68 14.48 -8.79
C VAL A 184 -5.48 14.73 -10.28
N PRO A 185 -5.07 15.95 -10.72
CA PRO A 185 -4.71 16.18 -12.10
C PRO A 185 -3.59 15.24 -12.56
N LEU A 186 -3.70 14.66 -13.76
CA LEU A 186 -2.68 13.74 -14.29
C LEU A 186 -1.29 14.39 -14.44
N GLY A 187 -1.24 15.73 -14.54
CA GLY A 187 0.03 16.46 -14.59
C GLY A 187 0.73 16.60 -13.23
N ASP A 188 0.09 16.23 -12.14
CA ASP A 188 0.59 16.37 -10.77
C ASP A 188 1.02 15.01 -10.16
N LEU A 189 1.04 13.95 -10.96
CA LEU A 189 1.42 12.58 -10.57
C LEU A 189 2.92 12.32 -10.64
#